data_356a872a125a6782974b03e0dfa35c7e
#
_entry.id   356a872a125a6782974b03e0dfa35c7e
#
_cell.length_a   1.000
_cell.length_b   1.000
_cell.length_c   1.000
_cell.angle_alpha   90.00
_cell.angle_beta   90.00
_cell.angle_gamma   90.00
#
_symmetry.space_group_name_H-M   'P 1'
#
loop_
_entity.id
_entity.type
_entity.pdbx_description
1 polymer ?
#
loop_
_entity_poly.entity_id
_entity_poly.type
_entity_poly.pdbx_seq_one_letter_code
_entity_poly.pdbx_strand_id
1 'polypeptide(L)'
;MIETERLILRMVEPRDRAALWAQCRDPAVMQYLLPVADEAALDAMIARMHASQAEHGFAFWIVERRSDGALTGICGLKPGAPETPIEGVLEIGWRFSQAYWGQGYAREAALATLDWAWANLSAPEIAAITVPDNAASWGLMERIGMHRIADGDFDHPLVADDSPLKRHIQYRIDRPVHEISA
;
A
#
# COMPACT_ATOMS: atom_id res chain seq x y z
N MET A 1 -8.29 2.60 -13.33
CA MET A 1 -7.40 1.49 -13.76
C MET A 1 -6.06 2.11 -14.11
N ILE A 2 -4.96 1.50 -13.66
CA ILE A 2 -3.58 1.92 -13.98
C ILE A 2 -2.93 0.75 -14.71
N GLU A 3 -2.28 1.01 -15.83
CA GLU A 3 -1.58 0.00 -16.62
C GLU A 3 -0.10 0.32 -16.67
N THR A 4 0.73 -0.72 -16.54
CA THR A 4 2.17 -0.65 -16.70
C THR A 4 2.64 -1.66 -17.77
N GLU A 5 3.92 -1.83 -17.93
CA GLU A 5 4.46 -2.83 -18.84
C GLU A 5 4.00 -4.26 -18.51
N ARG A 6 4.01 -4.62 -17.20
CA ARG A 6 3.75 -5.99 -16.75
C ARG A 6 2.49 -6.14 -15.91
N LEU A 7 1.88 -5.04 -15.42
CA LEU A 7 0.82 -5.06 -14.42
C LEU A 7 -0.41 -4.26 -14.85
N ILE A 8 -1.56 -4.64 -14.27
CA ILE A 8 -2.80 -3.88 -14.26
C ILE A 8 -3.20 -3.69 -12.80
N LEU A 9 -3.34 -2.43 -12.36
CA LEU A 9 -3.91 -2.09 -11.06
C LEU A 9 -5.38 -1.74 -11.28
N ARG A 10 -6.27 -2.55 -10.73
CA ARG A 10 -7.73 -2.44 -10.90
C ARG A 10 -8.49 -2.65 -9.61
N MET A 11 -9.75 -2.27 -9.60
CA MET A 11 -10.62 -2.59 -8.48
C MET A 11 -10.76 -4.11 -8.29
N VAL A 12 -11.00 -4.47 -7.04
CA VAL A 12 -11.26 -5.86 -6.65
C VAL A 12 -12.58 -6.33 -7.28
N GLU A 13 -12.56 -7.57 -7.75
CA GLU A 13 -13.72 -8.27 -8.33
C GLU A 13 -14.01 -9.56 -7.53
N PRO A 14 -15.24 -10.13 -7.64
CA PRO A 14 -15.58 -11.36 -6.91
C PRO A 14 -14.61 -12.52 -7.15
N ARG A 15 -14.02 -12.61 -8.34
CA ARG A 15 -13.02 -13.64 -8.70
C ARG A 15 -11.72 -13.55 -7.89
N ASP A 16 -11.41 -12.39 -7.32
CA ASP A 16 -10.17 -12.15 -6.60
C ASP A 16 -10.22 -12.64 -5.16
N ARG A 17 -11.42 -12.88 -4.62
CA ARG A 17 -11.65 -13.18 -3.21
C ARG A 17 -10.82 -14.35 -2.70
N ALA A 18 -10.76 -15.45 -3.46
CA ALA A 18 -10.02 -16.65 -3.06
C ALA A 18 -8.50 -16.39 -2.99
N ALA A 19 -7.94 -15.66 -3.96
CA ALA A 19 -6.52 -15.31 -3.98
C ALA A 19 -6.17 -14.32 -2.87
N LEU A 20 -7.03 -13.33 -2.59
CA LEU A 20 -6.87 -12.42 -1.46
C LEU A 20 -6.92 -13.16 -0.12
N TRP A 21 -7.84 -14.11 0.01
CA TRP A 21 -7.92 -14.93 1.22
C TRP A 21 -6.66 -15.76 1.44
N ALA A 22 -6.17 -16.43 0.39
CA ALA A 22 -4.91 -17.16 0.44
C ALA A 22 -3.73 -16.27 0.87
N GLN A 23 -3.66 -15.04 0.35
CA GLN A 23 -2.64 -14.07 0.72
C GLN A 23 -2.76 -13.64 2.20
N CYS A 24 -3.97 -13.43 2.73
CA CYS A 24 -4.21 -13.09 4.12
C CYS A 24 -3.89 -14.25 5.09
N ARG A 25 -3.83 -15.46 4.59
CA ARG A 25 -3.50 -16.68 5.37
C ARG A 25 -2.03 -17.08 5.30
N ASP A 26 -1.24 -16.42 4.46
CA ASP A 26 0.19 -16.70 4.33
C ASP A 26 0.96 -16.00 5.47
N PRO A 27 1.58 -16.75 6.42
CA PRO A 27 2.29 -16.14 7.54
C PRO A 27 3.47 -15.26 7.12
N ALA A 28 4.14 -15.58 6.00
CA ALA A 28 5.26 -14.80 5.50
C ALA A 28 4.78 -13.43 4.97
N VAL A 29 3.64 -13.40 4.29
CA VAL A 29 3.02 -12.18 3.79
C VAL A 29 2.49 -11.31 4.93
N MET A 30 1.92 -11.94 5.96
CA MET A 30 1.26 -11.25 7.07
C MET A 30 2.18 -10.97 8.27
N GLN A 31 3.46 -11.33 8.17
CA GLN A 31 4.43 -11.22 9.27
C GLN A 31 4.45 -9.85 9.96
N TYR A 32 4.29 -8.78 9.19
CA TYR A 32 4.36 -7.38 9.65
C TYR A 32 3.02 -6.64 9.52
N LEU A 33 1.93 -7.38 9.42
CA LEU A 33 0.59 -6.84 9.25
C LEU A 33 -0.35 -7.38 10.32
N LEU A 34 -1.38 -6.61 10.65
CA LEU A 34 -2.44 -7.11 11.51
C LEU A 34 -3.19 -8.26 10.81
N PRO A 35 -3.52 -9.33 11.54
CA PRO A 35 -4.17 -10.48 10.95
C PRO A 35 -5.57 -10.15 10.42
N VAL A 36 -5.95 -10.77 9.32
CA VAL A 36 -7.33 -10.85 8.85
C VAL A 36 -7.92 -12.11 9.47
N ALA A 37 -8.73 -11.94 10.51
CA ALA A 37 -9.11 -13.02 11.42
C ALA A 37 -9.92 -14.14 10.74
N ASP A 38 -10.87 -13.76 9.88
CA ASP A 38 -11.81 -14.66 9.22
C ASP A 38 -12.27 -14.11 7.87
N GLU A 39 -13.13 -14.85 7.21
CA GLU A 39 -13.68 -14.45 5.92
C GLU A 39 -14.58 -13.21 6.00
N ALA A 40 -15.24 -12.98 7.12
CA ALA A 40 -16.03 -11.76 7.32
C ALA A 40 -15.13 -10.52 7.40
N ALA A 41 -13.96 -10.63 8.04
CA ALA A 41 -12.95 -9.57 8.06
C ALA A 41 -12.36 -9.30 6.66
N LEU A 42 -12.19 -10.34 5.84
CA LEU A 42 -11.82 -10.19 4.43
C LEU A 42 -12.90 -9.45 3.64
N ASP A 43 -14.17 -9.85 3.80
CA ASP A 43 -15.29 -9.19 3.10
C ASP A 43 -15.41 -7.73 3.52
N ALA A 44 -15.20 -7.41 4.80
CA ALA A 44 -15.12 -6.03 5.28
C ALA A 44 -13.93 -5.25 4.70
N MET A 45 -12.77 -5.91 4.50
CA MET A 45 -11.62 -5.30 3.82
C MET A 45 -11.97 -4.96 2.35
N ILE A 46 -12.59 -5.88 1.63
CA ILE A 46 -13.03 -5.66 0.25
C ILE A 46 -14.06 -4.52 0.18
N ALA A 47 -15.03 -4.50 1.10
CA ALA A 47 -16.02 -3.43 1.17
C ALA A 47 -15.37 -2.06 1.40
N ARG A 48 -14.35 -1.97 2.26
CA ARG A 48 -13.58 -0.72 2.46
C ARG A 48 -12.83 -0.28 1.20
N MET A 49 -12.29 -1.21 0.39
CA MET A 49 -11.67 -0.86 -0.90
C MET A 49 -12.69 -0.21 -1.84
N HIS A 50 -13.88 -0.77 -1.96
CA HIS A 50 -14.95 -0.19 -2.77
C HIS A 50 -15.43 1.16 -2.24
N ALA A 51 -15.62 1.29 -0.93
CA ALA A 51 -16.03 2.53 -0.29
C ALA A 51 -14.98 3.64 -0.50
N SER A 52 -13.70 3.35 -0.31
CA SER A 52 -12.60 4.29 -0.55
C SER A 52 -12.58 4.77 -2.01
N GLN A 53 -12.74 3.84 -2.97
CA GLN A 53 -12.81 4.20 -4.39
C GLN A 53 -14.00 5.10 -4.70
N ALA A 54 -15.16 4.84 -4.10
CA ALA A 54 -16.36 5.63 -4.31
C ALA A 54 -16.27 7.03 -3.69
N GLU A 55 -15.69 7.14 -2.50
CA GLU A 55 -15.60 8.37 -1.73
C GLU A 55 -14.45 9.27 -2.19
N HIS A 56 -13.28 8.68 -2.46
CA HIS A 56 -12.04 9.43 -2.69
C HIS A 56 -11.52 9.33 -4.14
N GLY A 57 -12.05 8.42 -4.96
CA GLY A 57 -11.55 8.15 -6.30
C GLY A 57 -10.30 7.26 -6.33
N PHE A 58 -9.82 6.80 -5.17
CA PHE A 58 -8.69 5.87 -5.03
C PHE A 58 -8.94 4.82 -3.95
N ALA A 59 -8.17 3.73 -4.00
CA ALA A 59 -8.23 2.65 -3.02
C ALA A 59 -6.91 1.85 -3.04
N PHE A 60 -6.84 0.78 -2.26
CA PHE A 60 -5.95 -0.32 -2.59
C PHE A 60 -6.54 -1.09 -3.78
N TRP A 61 -5.75 -1.20 -4.84
CA TRP A 61 -6.11 -1.92 -6.06
C TRP A 61 -5.50 -3.31 -6.09
N ILE A 62 -6.17 -4.23 -6.75
CA ILE A 62 -5.59 -5.51 -7.14
C ILE A 62 -4.47 -5.26 -8.13
N VAL A 63 -3.33 -5.90 -7.92
CA VAL A 63 -2.21 -5.92 -8.87
C VAL A 63 -2.25 -7.24 -9.62
N GLU A 64 -2.76 -7.17 -10.83
CA GLU A 64 -2.88 -8.31 -11.75
C GLU A 64 -1.70 -8.33 -12.71
N ARG A 65 -1.07 -9.49 -12.91
CA ARG A 65 -0.02 -9.67 -13.91
C ARG A 65 -0.62 -9.84 -15.29
N ARG A 66 -0.21 -9.01 -16.24
CA ARG A 66 -0.79 -8.98 -17.60
C ARG A 66 -0.61 -10.26 -18.39
N SER A 67 0.48 -10.99 -18.17
CA SER A 67 0.82 -12.17 -18.99
C SER A 67 -0.13 -13.36 -18.78
N ASP A 68 -0.76 -13.47 -17.60
CA ASP A 68 -1.57 -14.62 -17.24
C ASP A 68 -2.78 -14.30 -16.35
N GLY A 69 -3.01 -13.03 -16.03
CA GLY A 69 -4.12 -12.60 -15.17
C GLY A 69 -3.95 -12.96 -13.69
N ALA A 70 -2.76 -13.37 -13.26
CA ALA A 70 -2.52 -13.75 -11.87
C ALA A 70 -2.59 -12.55 -10.94
N LEU A 71 -3.32 -12.66 -9.82
CA LEU A 71 -3.27 -11.69 -8.73
C LEU A 71 -1.92 -11.82 -8.03
N THR A 72 -1.05 -10.81 -8.18
CA THR A 72 0.27 -10.80 -7.55
C THR A 72 0.23 -10.18 -6.15
N GLY A 73 -0.68 -9.25 -5.92
CA GLY A 73 -0.80 -8.53 -4.67
C GLY A 73 -1.85 -7.42 -4.71
N ILE A 74 -1.73 -6.52 -3.77
CA ILE A 74 -2.46 -5.24 -3.74
C ILE A 74 -1.47 -4.10 -3.59
N CYS A 75 -1.77 -2.96 -4.21
CA CYS A 75 -1.04 -1.70 -4.05
C CYS A 75 -2.01 -0.54 -4.24
N GLY A 76 -1.82 0.55 -3.52
CA GLY A 76 -2.70 1.71 -3.68
C GLY A 76 -2.58 2.73 -2.57
N LEU A 77 -3.61 3.56 -2.44
CA LEU A 77 -3.67 4.70 -1.56
C LEU A 77 -4.83 4.56 -0.57
N LYS A 78 -4.65 5.15 0.60
CA LYS A 78 -5.71 5.40 1.58
C LYS A 78 -5.43 6.73 2.30
N PRO A 79 -6.43 7.36 2.95
CA PRO A 79 -6.16 8.41 3.93
C PRO A 79 -5.28 7.89 5.06
N GLY A 80 -4.33 8.70 5.52
CA GLY A 80 -3.53 8.40 6.71
C GLY A 80 -4.42 8.18 7.92
N ALA A 81 -4.04 7.21 8.76
CA ALA A 81 -4.86 6.83 9.91
C ALA A 81 -5.01 7.98 10.91
N PRO A 82 -6.20 8.16 11.51
CA PRO A 82 -6.39 9.12 12.59
C PRO A 82 -5.43 8.86 13.77
N GLU A 83 -5.12 9.91 14.52
CA GLU A 83 -4.24 9.86 15.70
C GLU A 83 -2.81 9.35 15.38
N THR A 84 -2.38 9.47 14.13
CA THR A 84 -1.01 9.16 13.69
C THR A 84 -0.33 10.41 13.12
N PRO A 85 1.01 10.44 13.03
CA PRO A 85 1.72 11.57 12.40
C PRO A 85 1.43 11.77 10.91
N ILE A 86 0.71 10.84 10.28
CA ILE A 86 0.30 10.91 8.87
C ILE A 86 -1.21 11.21 8.72
N GLU A 87 -1.92 11.56 9.80
CA GLU A 87 -3.31 12.01 9.71
C GLU A 87 -3.43 13.21 8.77
N GLY A 88 -4.37 13.15 7.84
CA GLY A 88 -4.54 14.17 6.80
C GLY A 88 -3.57 14.09 5.61
N VAL A 89 -2.62 13.17 5.64
CA VAL A 89 -1.70 12.86 4.53
C VAL A 89 -2.18 11.59 3.82
N LEU A 90 -1.97 11.50 2.51
CA LEU A 90 -2.22 10.25 1.79
C LEU A 90 -1.15 9.22 2.14
N GLU A 91 -1.58 8.00 2.41
CA GLU A 91 -0.70 6.87 2.66
C GLU A 91 -0.69 5.92 1.46
N ILE A 92 0.50 5.63 0.92
CA ILE A 92 0.70 4.55 -0.03
C ILE A 92 1.05 3.26 0.70
N GLY A 93 0.53 2.13 0.23
CA GLY A 93 0.88 0.84 0.79
C GLY A 93 0.78 -0.29 -0.26
N TRP A 94 1.36 -1.42 0.11
CA TRP A 94 1.42 -2.62 -0.73
C TRP A 94 1.49 -3.89 0.09
N ARG A 95 1.03 -4.98 -0.52
CA ARG A 95 1.19 -6.36 -0.02
C ARG A 95 1.21 -7.30 -1.22
N PHE A 96 2.26 -8.09 -1.35
CA PHE A 96 2.44 -9.03 -2.45
C PHE A 96 2.58 -10.45 -1.92
N SER A 97 2.03 -11.42 -2.66
CA SER A 97 2.20 -12.83 -2.35
C SER A 97 3.66 -13.25 -2.53
N GLN A 98 4.14 -14.15 -1.67
CA GLN A 98 5.54 -14.56 -1.60
C GLN A 98 6.09 -15.04 -2.96
N ALA A 99 5.27 -15.75 -3.74
CA ALA A 99 5.64 -16.24 -5.07
C ALA A 99 6.06 -15.13 -6.06
N TYR A 100 5.73 -13.87 -5.78
CA TYR A 100 6.03 -12.74 -6.65
C TYR A 100 7.09 -11.78 -6.09
N TRP A 101 7.71 -12.11 -4.94
CA TRP A 101 8.78 -11.32 -4.36
C TRP A 101 10.05 -11.38 -5.21
N GLY A 102 10.90 -10.34 -5.10
CA GLY A 102 12.18 -10.28 -5.82
C GLY A 102 12.10 -10.03 -7.32
N GLN A 103 10.88 -9.94 -7.90
CA GLN A 103 10.67 -9.79 -9.36
C GLN A 103 10.40 -8.33 -9.78
N GLY A 104 10.45 -7.39 -8.84
CA GLY A 104 10.26 -5.96 -9.12
C GLY A 104 8.80 -5.50 -9.23
N TYR A 105 7.82 -6.38 -9.09
CA TYR A 105 6.39 -6.02 -9.22
C TYR A 105 5.93 -4.98 -8.20
N ALA A 106 6.37 -5.10 -6.93
CA ALA A 106 6.02 -4.13 -5.90
C ALA A 106 6.54 -2.73 -6.24
N ARG A 107 7.77 -2.63 -6.77
CA ARG A 107 8.34 -1.34 -7.20
C ARG A 107 7.59 -0.75 -8.39
N GLU A 108 7.27 -1.57 -9.39
CA GLU A 108 6.53 -1.15 -10.58
C GLU A 108 5.13 -0.64 -10.21
N ALA A 109 4.40 -1.37 -9.37
CA ALA A 109 3.08 -0.98 -8.89
C ALA A 109 3.11 0.29 -8.05
N ALA A 110 4.08 0.42 -7.12
CA ALA A 110 4.20 1.58 -6.26
C ALA A 110 4.55 2.85 -7.05
N LEU A 111 5.48 2.79 -8.00
CA LEU A 111 5.80 3.92 -8.88
C LEU A 111 4.59 4.33 -9.72
N ALA A 112 3.90 3.38 -10.34
CA ALA A 112 2.68 3.67 -11.12
C ALA A 112 1.56 4.27 -10.24
N THR A 113 1.46 3.86 -8.98
CA THR A 113 0.52 4.44 -8.01
C THR A 113 0.89 5.89 -7.67
N LEU A 114 2.17 6.19 -7.46
CA LEU A 114 2.65 7.55 -7.22
C LEU A 114 2.42 8.44 -8.44
N ASP A 115 2.76 7.98 -9.64
CA ASP A 115 2.54 8.73 -10.88
C ASP A 115 1.06 9.04 -11.07
N TRP A 116 0.19 8.05 -10.83
CA TRP A 116 -1.25 8.24 -10.88
C TRP A 116 -1.72 9.28 -9.85
N ALA A 117 -1.21 9.20 -8.61
CA ALA A 117 -1.56 10.15 -7.55
C ALA A 117 -1.17 11.57 -7.91
N TRP A 118 0.04 11.76 -8.45
CA TRP A 118 0.52 13.07 -8.87
C TRP A 118 -0.28 13.65 -10.04
N ALA A 119 -0.78 12.81 -10.93
CA ALA A 119 -1.60 13.24 -12.06
C ALA A 119 -3.06 13.56 -11.69
N ASN A 120 -3.62 12.91 -10.67
CA ASN A 120 -5.06 12.94 -10.41
C ASN A 120 -5.46 13.61 -9.08
N LEU A 121 -4.53 13.76 -8.14
CA LEU A 121 -4.81 14.30 -6.80
C LEU A 121 -3.96 15.56 -6.55
N SER A 122 -4.39 16.40 -5.63
CA SER A 122 -3.67 17.64 -5.27
C SER A 122 -2.79 17.49 -4.02
N ALA A 123 -2.50 16.25 -3.59
CA ALA A 123 -1.68 16.02 -2.40
C ALA A 123 -0.27 16.60 -2.58
N PRO A 124 0.26 17.37 -1.61
CA PRO A 124 1.61 17.92 -1.67
C PRO A 124 2.68 16.87 -1.40
N GLU A 125 2.33 15.84 -0.66
CA GLU A 125 3.20 14.73 -0.26
C GLU A 125 2.40 13.45 -0.12
N ILE A 126 3.11 12.30 -0.11
CA ILE A 126 2.54 10.98 0.19
C ILE A 126 3.44 10.31 1.21
N ALA A 127 2.82 9.71 2.23
CA ALA A 127 3.49 8.97 3.29
C ALA A 127 3.40 7.46 3.08
N ALA A 128 4.30 6.73 3.71
CA ALA A 128 4.20 5.28 3.94
C ALA A 128 4.69 4.96 5.34
N ILE A 129 4.09 3.98 5.99
CA ILE A 129 4.48 3.52 7.32
C ILE A 129 4.72 2.02 7.33
N THR A 130 5.60 1.59 8.21
CA THR A 130 5.85 0.16 8.47
C THR A 130 6.54 0.00 9.82
N VAL A 131 6.66 -1.24 10.28
CA VAL A 131 7.47 -1.55 11.46
C VAL A 131 8.96 -1.55 11.12
N PRO A 132 9.87 -1.23 12.06
CA PRO A 132 11.32 -1.19 11.81
C PRO A 132 11.90 -2.49 11.23
N ASP A 133 11.38 -3.64 11.66
CA ASP A 133 11.88 -4.95 11.24
C ASP A 133 11.48 -5.33 9.80
N ASN A 134 10.56 -4.60 9.17
CA ASN A 134 10.12 -4.86 7.81
C ASN A 134 11.06 -4.23 6.77
N ALA A 135 12.30 -4.73 6.72
CA ALA A 135 13.35 -4.20 5.84
C ALA A 135 12.97 -4.26 4.34
N ALA A 136 12.16 -5.23 3.94
CA ALA A 136 11.70 -5.32 2.56
C ALA A 136 10.80 -4.13 2.18
N SER A 137 9.94 -3.67 3.12
CA SER A 137 9.04 -2.54 2.89
C SER A 137 9.78 -1.20 2.88
N TRP A 138 10.52 -0.87 3.95
CA TRP A 138 11.22 0.42 3.97
C TRP A 138 12.34 0.50 2.91
N GLY A 139 13.01 -0.61 2.59
CA GLY A 139 13.95 -0.64 1.47
C GLY A 139 13.28 -0.43 0.11
N LEU A 140 11.98 -0.78 -0.06
CA LEU A 140 11.22 -0.40 -1.24
C LEU A 140 10.89 1.10 -1.20
N MET A 141 10.47 1.65 -0.06
CA MET A 141 10.21 3.08 0.10
C MET A 141 11.41 3.91 -0.38
N GLU A 142 12.61 3.55 0.05
CA GLU A 142 13.85 4.23 -0.39
C GLU A 142 14.09 4.10 -1.91
N ARG A 143 13.88 2.91 -2.48
CA ARG A 143 14.06 2.66 -3.91
C ARG A 143 13.06 3.38 -4.82
N ILE A 144 11.94 3.83 -4.29
CA ILE A 144 10.96 4.65 -5.02
C ILE A 144 11.09 6.14 -4.71
N GLY A 145 12.16 6.54 -3.99
CA GLY A 145 12.49 7.94 -3.72
C GLY A 145 11.89 8.53 -2.45
N MET A 146 11.28 7.72 -1.58
CA MET A 146 10.82 8.21 -0.29
C MET A 146 11.99 8.38 0.68
N HIS A 147 11.91 9.36 1.57
CA HIS A 147 12.89 9.60 2.63
C HIS A 147 12.31 9.33 4.01
N ARG A 148 13.14 8.78 4.90
CA ARG A 148 12.79 8.54 6.29
C ARG A 148 12.63 9.85 7.06
N ILE A 149 11.59 9.97 7.88
CA ILE A 149 11.42 11.10 8.81
C ILE A 149 12.13 10.73 10.11
N ALA A 150 13.23 11.43 10.44
CA ALA A 150 14.15 11.06 11.51
C ALA A 150 13.47 10.95 12.89
N ASP A 151 12.62 11.91 13.26
CA ASP A 151 11.90 11.93 14.55
C ASP A 151 10.43 11.54 14.38
N GLY A 152 10.11 10.78 13.32
CA GLY A 152 8.76 10.42 12.93
C GLY A 152 8.28 9.06 13.42
N ASP A 153 9.05 8.39 14.27
CA ASP A 153 8.67 7.09 14.81
C ASP A 153 7.56 7.23 15.85
N PHE A 154 6.55 6.36 15.75
CA PHE A 154 5.37 6.45 16.63
C PHE A 154 4.82 5.06 16.98
N ASP A 155 4.01 5.01 18.03
CA ASP A 155 3.28 3.82 18.39
C ASP A 155 1.88 3.88 17.78
N HIS A 156 1.57 2.91 16.90
CA HIS A 156 0.34 2.93 16.11
C HIS A 156 -0.90 2.71 17.02
N PRO A 157 -1.88 3.64 17.05
CA PRO A 157 -3.00 3.60 18.00
C PRO A 157 -3.87 2.35 17.90
N LEU A 158 -4.01 1.78 16.70
CA LEU A 158 -4.83 0.57 16.46
C LEU A 158 -4.10 -0.75 16.75
N VAL A 159 -2.85 -0.69 17.21
CA VAL A 159 -2.05 -1.89 17.54
C VAL A 159 -1.93 -2.01 19.06
N ALA A 160 -2.13 -3.21 19.60
CA ALA A 160 -2.03 -3.48 21.03
C ALA A 160 -0.64 -3.10 21.56
N ASP A 161 -0.58 -2.59 22.81
CA ASP A 161 0.66 -2.03 23.38
C ASP A 161 1.77 -3.07 23.58
N ASP A 162 1.42 -4.33 23.76
CA ASP A 162 2.35 -5.47 23.89
C ASP A 162 2.72 -6.12 22.55
N SER A 163 2.17 -5.62 21.44
CA SER A 163 2.45 -6.18 20.11
C SER A 163 3.82 -5.77 19.59
N PRO A 164 4.60 -6.68 19.00
CA PRO A 164 5.83 -6.33 18.30
C PRO A 164 5.59 -5.44 17.07
N LEU A 165 4.33 -5.32 16.62
CA LEU A 165 3.94 -4.44 15.51
C LEU A 165 3.56 -3.03 15.98
N LYS A 166 3.68 -2.70 17.29
CA LYS A 166 3.26 -1.42 17.85
C LYS A 166 4.06 -0.25 17.29
N ARG A 167 5.39 -0.38 17.28
CA ARG A 167 6.29 0.69 16.82
C ARG A 167 6.33 0.78 15.31
N HIS A 168 6.05 1.97 14.77
CA HIS A 168 6.10 2.27 13.35
C HIS A 168 7.15 3.34 13.05
N ILE A 169 7.71 3.25 11.85
CA ILE A 169 8.54 4.25 11.20
C ILE A 169 7.78 4.82 10.02
N GLN A 170 8.04 6.08 9.68
CA GLN A 170 7.41 6.72 8.55
C GLN A 170 8.41 7.22 7.52
N TYR A 171 7.98 7.16 6.27
CA TYR A 171 8.65 7.70 5.09
C TYR A 171 7.71 8.64 4.37
N ARG A 172 8.27 9.63 3.65
CA ARG A 172 7.51 10.57 2.83
C ARG A 172 8.17 10.79 1.48
N ILE A 173 7.38 11.20 0.51
CA ILE A 173 7.82 11.67 -0.79
C ILE A 173 7.01 12.90 -1.14
N ASP A 174 7.71 13.99 -1.50
CA ASP A 174 7.10 15.24 -1.92
C ASP A 174 6.62 15.13 -3.36
N ARG A 175 5.59 15.92 -3.70
CA ARG A 175 5.18 16.10 -5.08
C ARG A 175 6.34 16.65 -5.89
N PRO A 176 6.68 16.04 -7.04
CA PRO A 176 7.68 16.62 -7.95
C PRO A 176 7.30 18.04 -8.36
N VAL A 177 8.22 18.98 -8.17
CA VAL A 177 8.06 20.34 -8.71
C VAL A 177 8.29 20.27 -10.21
N HIS A 178 7.24 20.45 -11.00
CA HIS A 178 7.43 20.68 -12.43
C HIS A 178 8.03 22.07 -12.60
N GLU A 179 9.32 22.15 -12.91
CA GLU A 179 9.90 23.40 -13.44
C GLU A 179 9.16 23.69 -14.75
N ILE A 180 8.32 24.71 -14.73
CA ILE A 180 7.75 25.27 -15.95
C ILE A 180 8.95 25.90 -16.67
N SER A 181 9.50 25.18 -17.66
CA SER A 181 10.48 25.77 -18.58
C SER A 181 9.82 26.95 -19.25
N ALA A 182 10.32 28.15 -18.94
CA ALA A 182 9.90 29.41 -19.50
C ALA A 182 10.36 29.56 -20.97
#